data_bc9e062317b86aed75f4d139f0ee3bb8
#
_entry.id   bc9e062317b86aed75f4d139f0ee3bb8
#
_cell.length_a   1.000
_cell.length_b   1.000
_cell.length_c   1.000
_cell.angle_alpha   90.00
_cell.angle_beta   90.00
_cell.angle_gamma   90.00
#
_symmetry.space_group_name_H-M   'P 1'
#
loop_
_entity.id
_entity.type
_entity.pdbx_description
1 polymer ?
#
loop_
_entity_poly.entity_id
_entity_poly.type
_entity_poly.pdbx_seq_one_letter_code
_entity_poly.pdbx_strand_id
1 'polypeptide(L)'
;MRKIAAVMRTGMSDTSESSTSGRNGKSRRSDVVTLSPSAVDNLWACPVCWMLENRFSGPRMGSVATSFGSLIHKVAQQATEAGLDMPEHHTAISDVDNINAITEWMYAEYKRLCGDFNAIADPAQRYQALKKDEQAQEALRNIATYFVQSNHGDYPIKNNDAFSVGKLTKAEPELKFTAKFDFDDILDAYNAMDGVHAISRNELIAIMGALVGGWPETGMSEYLTVRLTGRIDRLERREMADGTQQVRLIDYKTGVSPTGEGLFNDLQLVCYQLGLVFPEESGMRGAQAVANAPNITQSALFHVAKHAYPAPYGDTAAESHMQQALFANGSLNTGEFIPRYYVKKLDKDFHDGLDDMLPPLEVSDEHWNEFLGLRGTMAVWSLTMIARVFYAAAASRANEITARPTAEHVKYCRNTTICPACAGEQNTVFERRTA
;
A
#
# COMPACT_ATOMS: atom_id res chain seq x y z
N MET A 1 -11.69 -8.84 26.00
CA MET A 1 -12.18 -9.82 25.01
C MET A 1 -11.22 -11.00 24.96
N ARG A 2 -11.71 -12.23 25.13
CA ARG A 2 -10.84 -13.42 25.06
C ARG A 2 -10.38 -13.63 23.63
N LYS A 3 -9.07 -13.61 23.39
CA LYS A 3 -8.47 -13.94 22.10
C LYS A 3 -8.74 -15.43 21.81
N ILE A 4 -9.48 -15.72 20.76
CA ILE A 4 -9.61 -17.10 20.23
C ILE A 4 -8.48 -17.23 19.20
N ALA A 5 -7.40 -17.86 19.61
CA ALA A 5 -6.33 -18.27 18.70
C ALA A 5 -6.70 -19.62 18.08
N ALA A 6 -7.02 -19.65 16.79
CA ALA A 6 -7.11 -20.88 16.06
C ALA A 6 -5.77 -21.14 15.37
N VAL A 7 -5.05 -22.15 15.83
CA VAL A 7 -3.76 -22.56 15.28
C VAL A 7 -3.98 -23.66 14.25
N MET A 8 -3.67 -23.39 12.99
CA MET A 8 -3.57 -24.44 11.97
C MET A 8 -2.12 -24.90 11.85
N ARG A 9 -1.85 -26.16 12.17
CA ARG A 9 -0.55 -26.77 11.96
C ARG A 9 -0.48 -27.34 10.54
N THR A 10 0.43 -26.82 9.74
CA THR A 10 0.76 -27.42 8.43
C THR A 10 1.76 -28.54 8.65
N GLY A 11 1.28 -29.79 8.63
CA GLY A 11 2.15 -30.96 8.67
C GLY A 11 2.91 -31.09 7.34
N MET A 12 4.18 -30.75 7.31
CA MET A 12 5.10 -31.20 6.28
C MET A 12 5.74 -32.50 6.78
N SER A 13 5.42 -33.62 6.11
CA SER A 13 6.10 -34.88 6.33
C SER A 13 7.53 -34.77 5.78
N ASP A 14 8.50 -34.75 6.67
CA ASP A 14 9.90 -34.98 6.30
C ASP A 14 10.11 -36.45 5.98
N THR A 15 10.24 -36.76 4.71
CA THR A 15 10.88 -38.01 4.29
C THR A 15 12.38 -37.67 4.06
N SER A 16 13.19 -37.85 5.10
CA SER A 16 14.64 -37.82 4.99
C SER A 16 15.19 -39.23 4.99
N GLU A 17 15.66 -39.69 3.84
CA GLU A 17 16.59 -40.80 3.78
C GLU A 17 17.97 -40.32 4.25
N SER A 18 18.51 -41.11 5.18
CA SER A 18 19.83 -40.89 5.76
C SER A 18 20.95 -41.23 4.78
N SER A 19 21.88 -40.29 4.54
CA SER A 19 23.25 -40.59 4.17
C SER A 19 24.23 -39.74 4.99
N THR A 20 24.99 -40.43 5.81
CA THR A 20 26.07 -39.90 6.65
C THR A 20 27.23 -39.42 5.78
N SER A 21 27.62 -38.16 5.91
CA SER A 21 29.04 -37.73 5.92
C SER A 21 29.12 -36.28 6.42
N GLY A 22 29.97 -36.09 7.42
CA GLY A 22 30.10 -34.83 8.16
C GLY A 22 30.64 -33.68 7.31
N ARG A 23 30.01 -32.55 7.54
CA ARG A 23 30.61 -31.22 7.62
C ARG A 23 29.56 -30.27 8.21
N ASN A 24 29.83 -29.76 9.42
CA ASN A 24 29.06 -28.72 10.04
C ASN A 24 29.07 -27.45 9.17
N GLY A 25 28.04 -27.27 8.40
CA GLY A 25 27.66 -26.06 7.73
C GLY A 25 26.13 -26.06 7.69
N LYS A 26 25.47 -25.63 8.79
CA LYS A 26 24.06 -25.26 8.70
C LYS A 26 23.94 -24.23 7.61
N SER A 27 23.42 -24.64 6.45
CA SER A 27 22.95 -23.70 5.42
C SER A 27 21.95 -22.76 6.13
N ARG A 28 22.38 -21.54 6.42
CA ARG A 28 21.45 -20.50 6.89
C ARG A 28 20.38 -20.38 5.80
N ARG A 29 19.14 -20.76 6.11
CA ARG A 29 17.99 -20.40 5.29
C ARG A 29 18.11 -18.91 5.03
N SER A 30 18.04 -18.49 3.79
CA SER A 30 18.01 -17.09 3.44
C SER A 30 16.85 -16.44 4.17
N ASP A 31 17.12 -15.47 5.04
CA ASP A 31 16.10 -14.71 5.74
C ASP A 31 15.41 -13.67 4.84
N VAL A 32 15.68 -13.68 3.54
CA VAL A 32 15.06 -12.82 2.53
C VAL A 32 13.67 -13.34 2.18
N VAL A 33 12.66 -12.51 2.38
CA VAL A 33 11.27 -12.78 2.00
C VAL A 33 10.88 -11.83 0.87
N THR A 34 10.46 -12.39 -0.26
CA THR A 34 9.99 -11.59 -1.40
C THR A 34 8.47 -11.51 -1.41
N LEU A 35 7.92 -10.30 -1.43
CA LEU A 35 6.48 -10.02 -1.45
C LEU A 35 6.14 -8.98 -2.53
N SER A 36 4.91 -9.04 -3.03
CA SER A 36 4.30 -7.92 -3.78
C SER A 36 3.55 -6.99 -2.83
N PRO A 37 3.30 -5.72 -3.21
CA PRO A 37 2.47 -4.82 -2.41
C PRO A 37 1.11 -5.40 -2.03
N SER A 38 0.43 -6.05 -2.96
CA SER A 38 -0.86 -6.69 -2.69
C SER A 38 -0.75 -7.90 -1.77
N ALA A 39 0.38 -8.62 -1.77
CA ALA A 39 0.61 -9.70 -0.80
C ALA A 39 0.81 -9.16 0.61
N VAL A 40 1.52 -8.03 0.75
CA VAL A 40 1.68 -7.34 2.04
C VAL A 40 0.34 -6.94 2.60
N ASP A 41 -0.49 -6.28 1.80
CA ASP A 41 -1.82 -5.82 2.20
C ASP A 41 -2.72 -7.00 2.62
N ASN A 42 -2.80 -8.06 1.82
CA ASN A 42 -3.59 -9.23 2.13
C ASN A 42 -3.09 -9.99 3.37
N LEU A 43 -1.78 -10.10 3.58
CA LEU A 43 -1.19 -10.73 4.77
C LEU A 43 -1.49 -9.93 6.03
N TRP A 44 -1.42 -8.59 5.95
CA TRP A 44 -1.81 -7.73 7.05
C TRP A 44 -3.32 -7.82 7.33
N ALA A 45 -4.15 -7.82 6.28
CA ALA A 45 -5.60 -7.95 6.41
C ALA A 45 -6.03 -9.24 7.11
N CYS A 46 -5.47 -10.38 6.72
CA CYS A 46 -5.62 -11.67 7.41
C CYS A 46 -4.63 -12.72 6.89
N PRO A 47 -3.60 -13.12 7.65
CA PRO A 47 -2.62 -14.13 7.21
C PRO A 47 -3.25 -15.48 6.83
N VAL A 48 -4.27 -15.92 7.56
CA VAL A 48 -4.97 -17.20 7.28
C VAL A 48 -5.69 -17.14 5.94
N CYS A 49 -6.41 -16.06 5.66
CA CYS A 49 -7.09 -15.89 4.37
C CYS A 49 -6.09 -15.84 3.22
N TRP A 50 -5.00 -15.11 3.37
CA TRP A 50 -3.93 -15.08 2.37
C TRP A 50 -3.37 -16.49 2.10
N MET A 51 -3.10 -17.26 3.15
CA MET A 51 -2.60 -18.63 3.02
C MET A 51 -3.60 -19.55 2.31
N LEU A 52 -4.88 -19.50 2.70
CA LEU A 52 -5.94 -20.29 2.07
C LEU A 52 -6.03 -19.99 0.57
N GLU A 53 -5.94 -18.73 0.20
CA GLU A 53 -6.06 -18.30 -1.18
C GLU A 53 -4.81 -18.58 -2.03
N ASN A 54 -3.62 -18.50 -1.45
CA ASN A 54 -2.37 -18.59 -2.20
C ASN A 54 -1.73 -19.98 -2.15
N ARG A 55 -2.01 -20.77 -1.12
CA ARG A 55 -1.42 -22.12 -0.97
C ARG A 55 -2.40 -23.28 -1.21
N PHE A 56 -3.69 -23.06 -1.01
CA PHE A 56 -4.68 -24.15 -1.04
C PHE A 56 -5.76 -24.03 -2.10
N SER A 57 -6.09 -22.84 -2.60
CA SER A 57 -7.22 -22.67 -3.54
C SER A 57 -6.84 -22.60 -5.01
N GLY A 58 -5.56 -22.60 -5.35
CA GLY A 58 -5.10 -22.42 -6.73
C GLY A 58 -5.36 -21.00 -7.28
N PRO A 59 -4.97 -20.73 -8.53
CA PRO A 59 -5.13 -19.40 -9.11
C PRO A 59 -6.62 -19.05 -9.25
N ARG A 60 -6.98 -17.84 -8.79
CA ARG A 60 -8.35 -17.33 -8.92
C ARG A 60 -8.68 -17.07 -10.39
N MET A 61 -9.87 -17.48 -10.81
CA MET A 61 -10.40 -17.02 -12.09
C MET A 61 -10.61 -15.51 -12.06
N GLY A 62 -10.10 -14.80 -13.07
CA GLY A 62 -10.31 -13.37 -13.21
C GLY A 62 -11.80 -13.02 -13.24
N SER A 63 -12.20 -11.97 -12.52
CA SER A 63 -13.56 -11.44 -12.61
C SER A 63 -13.65 -10.38 -13.70
N VAL A 64 -14.86 -10.11 -14.21
CA VAL A 64 -15.13 -9.01 -15.13
C VAL A 64 -14.66 -7.66 -14.56
N ALA A 65 -14.79 -7.47 -13.23
CA ALA A 65 -14.32 -6.27 -12.55
C ALA A 65 -12.78 -6.16 -12.58
N THR A 66 -12.06 -7.26 -12.35
CA THR A 66 -10.59 -7.29 -12.44
C THR A 66 -10.11 -7.00 -13.86
N SER A 67 -10.76 -7.60 -14.86
CA SER A 67 -10.43 -7.37 -16.26
C SER A 67 -10.70 -5.90 -16.66
N PHE A 68 -11.80 -5.31 -16.19
CA PHE A 68 -12.11 -3.90 -16.40
C PHE A 68 -11.05 -2.98 -15.80
N GLY A 69 -10.66 -3.19 -14.54
CA GLY A 69 -9.59 -2.43 -13.91
C GLY A 69 -8.30 -2.48 -14.72
N SER A 70 -7.87 -3.69 -15.10
CA SER A 70 -6.64 -3.88 -15.91
C SER A 70 -6.69 -3.17 -17.26
N LEU A 71 -7.86 -3.08 -17.89
CA LEU A 71 -8.01 -2.35 -19.16
C LEU A 71 -7.87 -0.84 -18.96
N ILE A 72 -8.48 -0.27 -17.93
CA ILE A 72 -8.35 1.16 -17.61
C ILE A 72 -6.90 1.52 -17.32
N HIS A 73 -6.18 0.72 -16.49
CA HIS A 73 -4.74 0.92 -16.22
C HIS A 73 -3.92 0.86 -17.51
N LYS A 74 -4.22 -0.11 -18.40
CA LYS A 74 -3.50 -0.25 -19.66
C LYS A 74 -3.71 0.96 -20.58
N VAL A 75 -4.93 1.49 -20.66
CA VAL A 75 -5.21 2.69 -21.46
C VAL A 75 -4.52 3.92 -20.85
N ALA A 76 -4.57 4.09 -19.53
CA ALA A 76 -3.87 5.18 -18.83
C ALA A 76 -2.36 5.11 -19.08
N GLN A 77 -1.77 3.91 -19.01
CA GLN A 77 -0.38 3.66 -19.35
C GLN A 77 -0.06 4.13 -20.77
N GLN A 78 -0.81 3.66 -21.76
CA GLN A 78 -0.58 3.99 -23.16
C GLN A 78 -0.76 5.47 -23.46
N ALA A 79 -1.71 6.14 -22.81
CA ALA A 79 -1.90 7.58 -22.93
C ALA A 79 -0.68 8.34 -22.38
N THR A 80 -0.12 7.91 -21.24
CA THR A 80 1.13 8.50 -20.70
C THR A 80 2.33 8.20 -21.60
N GLU A 81 2.45 6.97 -22.14
CA GLU A 81 3.51 6.61 -23.09
C GLU A 81 3.42 7.44 -24.39
N ALA A 82 2.21 7.84 -24.79
CA ALA A 82 1.97 8.76 -25.91
C ALA A 82 2.18 10.24 -25.56
N GLY A 83 2.49 10.55 -24.29
CA GLY A 83 2.73 11.92 -23.82
C GLY A 83 1.47 12.77 -23.66
N LEU A 84 0.26 12.16 -23.68
CA LEU A 84 -1.00 12.91 -23.63
C LEU A 84 -1.25 13.63 -22.30
N ASP A 85 -0.48 13.32 -21.29
CA ASP A 85 -0.47 13.97 -19.97
C ASP A 85 0.49 15.16 -19.88
N MET A 86 1.36 15.34 -20.89
CA MET A 86 2.37 16.39 -20.89
C MET A 86 1.82 17.71 -21.46
N PRO A 87 2.16 18.87 -20.83
CA PRO A 87 1.62 20.18 -21.24
C PRO A 87 1.85 20.52 -22.70
N GLU A 88 2.96 20.09 -23.29
CA GLU A 88 3.30 20.35 -24.69
C GLU A 88 2.35 19.69 -25.70
N HIS A 89 1.59 18.71 -25.27
CA HIS A 89 0.60 18.02 -26.10
C HIS A 89 -0.82 18.64 -25.96
N HIS A 90 -1.01 19.58 -25.04
CA HIS A 90 -2.28 20.27 -24.83
C HIS A 90 -2.35 21.50 -25.75
N THR A 91 -2.55 21.25 -27.05
CA THR A 91 -2.45 22.26 -28.10
C THR A 91 -3.75 22.98 -28.42
N ALA A 92 -4.89 22.50 -27.92
CA ALA A 92 -6.17 23.16 -28.10
C ALA A 92 -6.27 24.44 -27.27
N ILE A 93 -7.14 25.37 -27.70
CA ILE A 93 -7.32 26.69 -27.10
C ILE A 93 -7.89 26.59 -25.69
N SER A 94 -8.71 25.56 -25.43
CA SER A 94 -9.34 25.37 -24.14
C SER A 94 -9.02 23.99 -23.54
N ASP A 95 -9.00 23.94 -22.21
CA ASP A 95 -8.87 22.68 -21.46
C ASP A 95 -9.96 21.69 -21.82
N VAL A 96 -11.19 22.17 -22.05
CA VAL A 96 -12.32 21.32 -22.43
C VAL A 96 -12.05 20.60 -23.74
N ASP A 97 -11.47 21.27 -24.73
CA ASP A 97 -11.12 20.66 -26.00
C ASP A 97 -9.97 19.67 -25.86
N ASN A 98 -8.94 19.99 -25.05
CA ASN A 98 -7.86 19.04 -24.75
C ASN A 98 -8.40 17.80 -24.02
N ILE A 99 -9.24 17.98 -23.00
CA ILE A 99 -9.88 16.87 -22.27
C ILE A 99 -10.70 16.00 -23.21
N ASN A 100 -11.50 16.59 -24.10
CA ASN A 100 -12.30 15.85 -25.06
C ASN A 100 -11.42 15.03 -26.00
N ALA A 101 -10.40 15.64 -26.61
CA ALA A 101 -9.49 14.97 -27.53
C ALA A 101 -8.75 13.78 -26.87
N ILE A 102 -8.25 13.97 -25.65
CA ILE A 102 -7.58 12.89 -24.89
C ILE A 102 -8.59 11.79 -24.53
N THR A 103 -9.80 12.16 -24.11
CA THR A 103 -10.86 11.19 -23.78
C THR A 103 -11.23 10.34 -25.00
N GLU A 104 -11.39 10.97 -26.17
CA GLU A 104 -11.70 10.26 -27.42
C GLU A 104 -10.58 9.29 -27.80
N TRP A 105 -9.33 9.73 -27.69
CA TRP A 105 -8.18 8.87 -27.95
C TRP A 105 -8.14 7.67 -27.00
N MET A 106 -8.26 7.91 -25.70
CA MET A 106 -8.28 6.85 -24.68
C MET A 106 -9.45 5.88 -24.90
N TYR A 107 -10.62 6.40 -25.23
CA TYR A 107 -11.80 5.56 -25.45
C TYR A 107 -11.67 4.71 -26.72
N ALA A 108 -11.10 5.25 -27.79
CA ALA A 108 -10.78 4.48 -28.98
C ALA A 108 -9.82 3.33 -28.69
N GLU A 109 -8.80 3.60 -27.87
CA GLU A 109 -7.85 2.57 -27.45
C GLU A 109 -8.49 1.52 -26.52
N TYR A 110 -9.34 1.94 -25.60
CA TYR A 110 -10.14 1.04 -24.77
C TYR A 110 -11.00 0.10 -25.63
N LYS A 111 -11.72 0.63 -26.63
CA LYS A 111 -12.52 -0.18 -27.57
C LYS A 111 -11.67 -1.16 -28.35
N ARG A 112 -10.48 -0.74 -28.79
CA ARG A 112 -9.52 -1.62 -29.50
C ARG A 112 -9.10 -2.80 -28.62
N LEU A 113 -8.84 -2.56 -27.33
CA LEU A 113 -8.43 -3.59 -26.38
C LEU A 113 -9.58 -4.52 -25.96
N CYS A 114 -10.80 -4.01 -25.84
CA CYS A 114 -11.98 -4.80 -25.48
C CYS A 114 -12.45 -5.75 -26.58
N GLY A 115 -12.20 -5.41 -27.84
CA GLY A 115 -12.79 -6.11 -28.99
C GLY A 115 -14.30 -5.83 -29.18
N ASP A 116 -14.96 -6.66 -29.99
CA ASP A 116 -16.38 -6.48 -30.32
C ASP A 116 -17.28 -7.11 -29.24
N PHE A 117 -18.01 -6.29 -28.51
CA PHE A 117 -18.98 -6.76 -27.51
C PHE A 117 -20.15 -7.55 -28.13
N ASN A 118 -20.47 -7.32 -29.42
CA ASN A 118 -21.52 -8.07 -30.11
C ASN A 118 -21.11 -9.53 -30.37
N ALA A 119 -19.80 -9.81 -30.37
CA ALA A 119 -19.28 -11.18 -30.50
C ALA A 119 -19.46 -12.00 -29.20
N ILE A 120 -19.84 -11.37 -28.08
CA ILE A 120 -20.10 -12.08 -26.82
C ILE A 120 -21.43 -12.83 -26.94
N ALA A 121 -21.35 -14.16 -26.96
CA ALA A 121 -22.51 -15.03 -27.16
C ALA A 121 -23.50 -14.98 -25.98
N ASP A 122 -22.99 -14.92 -24.74
CA ASP A 122 -23.81 -14.87 -23.53
C ASP A 122 -24.45 -13.48 -23.35
N PRO A 123 -25.81 -13.37 -23.37
CA PRO A 123 -26.50 -12.10 -23.20
C PRO A 123 -26.21 -11.40 -21.86
N ALA A 124 -26.04 -12.15 -20.78
CA ALA A 124 -25.75 -11.58 -19.46
C ALA A 124 -24.34 -10.98 -19.40
N GLN A 125 -23.35 -11.67 -19.96
CA GLN A 125 -21.98 -11.16 -20.07
C GLN A 125 -21.91 -9.96 -21.00
N ARG A 126 -22.64 -9.98 -22.13
CA ARG A 126 -22.73 -8.84 -23.05
C ARG A 126 -23.33 -7.61 -22.37
N TYR A 127 -24.41 -7.78 -21.60
CA TYR A 127 -25.01 -6.69 -20.84
C TYR A 127 -24.02 -6.10 -19.81
N GLN A 128 -23.29 -6.96 -19.10
CA GLN A 128 -22.25 -6.50 -18.17
C GLN A 128 -21.12 -5.76 -18.88
N ALA A 129 -20.70 -6.22 -20.06
CA ALA A 129 -19.67 -5.55 -20.87
C ALA A 129 -20.13 -4.15 -21.32
N LEU A 130 -21.38 -4.00 -21.77
CA LEU A 130 -21.96 -2.72 -22.15
C LEU A 130 -22.05 -1.75 -20.96
N LYS A 131 -22.46 -2.24 -19.79
CA LYS A 131 -22.45 -1.42 -18.57
C LYS A 131 -21.05 -0.98 -18.16
N LYS A 132 -20.03 -1.82 -18.38
CA LYS A 132 -18.63 -1.44 -18.14
C LYS A 132 -18.12 -0.45 -19.18
N ASP A 133 -18.63 -0.49 -20.40
CA ASP A 133 -18.30 0.48 -21.44
C ASP A 133 -18.72 1.92 -21.06
N GLU A 134 -19.92 2.09 -20.50
CA GLU A 134 -20.37 3.39 -19.96
C GLU A 134 -19.46 3.87 -18.83
N GLN A 135 -19.13 2.98 -17.90
CA GLN A 135 -18.22 3.29 -16.80
C GLN A 135 -16.80 3.64 -17.29
N ALA A 136 -16.36 3.02 -18.40
CA ALA A 136 -15.07 3.32 -19.00
C ALA A 136 -15.01 4.76 -19.52
N GLN A 137 -16.05 5.23 -20.22
CA GLN A 137 -16.08 6.60 -20.73
C GLN A 137 -15.90 7.63 -19.62
N GLU A 138 -16.61 7.44 -18.50
CA GLU A 138 -16.49 8.33 -17.34
C GLU A 138 -15.09 8.26 -16.71
N ALA A 139 -14.58 7.05 -16.48
CA ALA A 139 -13.25 6.85 -15.89
C ALA A 139 -12.13 7.47 -16.75
N LEU A 140 -12.19 7.28 -18.06
CA LEU A 140 -11.20 7.81 -18.99
C LEU A 140 -11.30 9.35 -19.10
N ARG A 141 -12.53 9.90 -19.06
CA ARG A 141 -12.72 11.35 -18.97
C ARG A 141 -12.14 11.93 -17.68
N ASN A 142 -12.31 11.25 -16.57
CA ASN A 142 -11.73 11.69 -15.31
C ASN A 142 -10.19 11.68 -15.36
N ILE A 143 -9.58 10.64 -15.95
CA ILE A 143 -8.12 10.61 -16.16
C ILE A 143 -7.68 11.74 -17.08
N ALA A 144 -8.37 11.98 -18.20
CA ALA A 144 -8.05 13.05 -19.14
C ALA A 144 -8.18 14.43 -18.48
N THR A 145 -9.20 14.63 -17.65
CA THR A 145 -9.38 15.85 -16.86
C THR A 145 -8.19 16.08 -15.93
N TYR A 146 -7.77 15.03 -15.22
CA TYR A 146 -6.58 15.11 -14.36
C TYR A 146 -5.32 15.44 -15.17
N PHE A 147 -5.09 14.82 -16.32
CA PHE A 147 -3.93 15.05 -17.16
C PHE A 147 -3.82 16.51 -17.59
N VAL A 148 -4.92 17.11 -17.98
CA VAL A 148 -4.93 18.52 -18.43
C VAL A 148 -4.84 19.48 -17.25
N GLN A 149 -5.75 19.38 -16.30
CA GLN A 149 -5.91 20.38 -15.25
C GLN A 149 -4.80 20.35 -14.20
N SER A 150 -4.23 19.17 -13.87
CA SER A 150 -3.12 19.10 -12.91
C SER A 150 -1.83 19.77 -13.41
N ASN A 151 -1.73 20.04 -14.71
CA ASN A 151 -0.57 20.71 -15.30
C ASN A 151 -0.57 22.22 -15.08
N HIS A 152 -1.66 22.81 -14.62
CA HIS A 152 -1.67 24.21 -14.19
C HIS A 152 -0.92 24.46 -12.86
N GLY A 153 -0.40 23.40 -12.23
CA GLY A 153 0.35 23.47 -10.98
C GLY A 153 -0.51 23.45 -9.73
N ASP A 154 -1.79 23.81 -9.84
CA ASP A 154 -2.72 23.85 -8.74
C ASP A 154 -3.72 22.69 -8.82
N TYR A 155 -4.08 22.18 -7.67
CA TYR A 155 -5.08 21.15 -7.57
C TYR A 155 -6.45 21.81 -7.38
N PRO A 156 -7.42 21.60 -8.27
CA PRO A 156 -8.71 22.28 -8.17
C PRO A 156 -9.58 21.68 -7.05
N ILE A 157 -9.16 21.96 -5.82
CA ILE A 157 -9.94 21.61 -4.63
C ILE A 157 -10.75 22.83 -4.26
N LYS A 158 -12.03 22.63 -4.11
CA LYS A 158 -12.97 23.66 -3.72
C LYS A 158 -12.54 24.26 -2.37
N ASN A 159 -12.38 25.59 -2.32
CA ASN A 159 -12.01 26.36 -1.14
C ASN A 159 -10.61 26.09 -0.56
N ASN A 160 -9.69 25.52 -1.32
CA ASN A 160 -8.30 25.37 -0.89
C ASN A 160 -7.32 25.89 -1.93
N ASP A 161 -7.04 27.19 -1.89
CA ASP A 161 -6.14 27.88 -2.80
C ASP A 161 -4.64 27.58 -2.54
N ALA A 162 -4.33 26.91 -1.44
CA ALA A 162 -2.96 26.69 -1.00
C ALA A 162 -2.35 25.35 -1.47
N PHE A 163 -3.13 24.45 -2.08
CA PHE A 163 -2.64 23.15 -2.48
C PHE A 163 -2.14 23.17 -3.92
N SER A 164 -0.83 23.19 -4.08
CA SER A 164 -0.17 23.06 -5.38
C SER A 164 0.51 21.70 -5.51
N VAL A 165 0.37 21.09 -6.68
CA VAL A 165 1.07 19.84 -7.03
C VAL A 165 2.34 20.10 -7.86
N GLY A 166 2.60 21.34 -8.23
CA GLY A 166 3.68 21.72 -9.13
C GLY A 166 3.42 21.33 -10.59
N LYS A 167 4.26 21.83 -11.49
CA LYS A 167 4.21 21.53 -12.92
C LYS A 167 4.73 20.10 -13.17
N LEU A 168 4.00 19.31 -13.95
CA LEU A 168 4.46 17.99 -14.39
C LEU A 168 5.68 18.15 -15.32
N THR A 169 6.79 17.52 -14.96
CA THR A 169 8.01 17.47 -15.77
C THR A 169 8.24 16.10 -16.39
N LYS A 170 7.76 15.04 -15.76
CA LYS A 170 7.82 13.67 -16.25
C LYS A 170 6.77 12.80 -15.56
N ALA A 171 6.14 11.90 -16.30
CA ALA A 171 5.37 10.79 -15.74
C ALA A 171 5.92 9.46 -16.21
N GLU A 172 5.97 8.49 -15.31
CA GLU A 172 6.45 7.13 -15.55
C GLU A 172 5.32 6.15 -15.20
N PRO A 173 4.64 5.58 -16.21
CA PRO A 173 3.55 4.63 -15.97
C PRO A 173 4.13 3.22 -15.74
N GLU A 174 3.45 2.42 -14.93
CA GLU A 174 3.80 1.01 -14.68
C GLU A 174 5.28 0.82 -14.30
N LEU A 175 5.82 1.76 -13.50
CA LEU A 175 7.23 1.74 -13.11
C LEU A 175 7.51 0.51 -12.25
N LYS A 176 8.32 -0.40 -12.78
CA LYS A 176 8.76 -1.58 -12.04
C LYS A 176 9.76 -1.17 -10.97
N PHE A 177 9.63 -1.77 -9.81
CA PHE A 177 10.61 -1.62 -8.74
C PHE A 177 10.94 -2.94 -8.07
N THR A 178 12.14 -3.01 -7.53
CA THR A 178 12.58 -4.01 -6.58
C THR A 178 13.29 -3.30 -5.44
N ALA A 179 12.81 -3.47 -4.23
CA ALA A 179 13.41 -2.91 -3.02
C ALA A 179 13.91 -4.03 -2.12
N LYS A 180 14.94 -3.74 -1.33
CA LYS A 180 15.47 -4.67 -0.34
C LYS A 180 15.95 -3.90 0.87
N PHE A 181 15.40 -4.24 2.03
CA PHE A 181 15.73 -3.60 3.31
C PHE A 181 15.53 -4.57 4.48
N ASP A 182 16.15 -4.27 5.60
CA ASP A 182 16.05 -5.02 6.85
C ASP A 182 15.91 -4.07 8.05
N PHE A 183 15.99 -4.61 9.25
CA PHE A 183 15.85 -3.81 10.48
C PHE A 183 16.97 -2.79 10.67
N ASP A 184 18.18 -3.06 10.15
CA ASP A 184 19.29 -2.11 10.29
C ASP A 184 19.05 -0.87 9.43
N ASP A 185 18.44 -1.01 8.25
CA ASP A 185 18.06 0.12 7.42
C ASP A 185 17.05 1.06 8.12
N ILE A 186 16.11 0.46 8.84
CA ILE A 186 15.09 1.22 9.56
C ILE A 186 15.66 1.80 10.86
N LEU A 187 16.57 1.08 11.52
CA LEU A 187 17.28 1.56 12.70
C LEU A 187 18.12 2.80 12.39
N ASP A 188 18.84 2.77 11.27
CA ASP A 188 19.63 3.92 10.82
C ASP A 188 18.73 5.14 10.58
N ALA A 189 17.56 4.94 9.94
CA ALA A 189 16.60 6.03 9.70
C ALA A 189 15.95 6.53 11.00
N TYR A 190 15.69 5.66 11.98
CA TYR A 190 15.19 6.03 13.29
C TYR A 190 16.25 6.84 14.06
N ASN A 191 17.47 6.33 14.16
CA ASN A 191 18.55 6.96 14.88
C ASN A 191 19.08 8.25 14.23
N ALA A 192 18.68 8.51 12.98
CA ALA A 192 18.99 9.77 12.28
C ALA A 192 17.98 10.90 12.59
N MET A 193 16.94 10.65 13.38
CA MET A 193 15.99 11.71 13.77
C MET A 193 16.65 12.70 14.74
N ASP A 194 16.47 13.99 14.47
CA ASP A 194 17.01 15.05 15.33
C ASP A 194 16.36 15.04 16.73
N GLY A 195 17.19 15.12 17.76
CA GLY A 195 16.71 15.22 19.14
C GLY A 195 16.20 13.92 19.76
N VAL A 196 16.41 12.79 19.11
CA VAL A 196 16.04 11.45 19.59
C VAL A 196 17.31 10.69 19.99
N HIS A 197 17.28 10.01 21.15
CA HIS A 197 18.40 9.15 21.54
C HIS A 197 18.42 7.90 20.66
N ALA A 198 19.63 7.47 20.30
CA ALA A 198 19.82 6.27 19.51
C ALA A 198 19.40 5.02 20.32
N ILE A 199 18.57 4.20 19.71
CA ILE A 199 18.15 2.92 20.26
C ILE A 199 18.93 1.77 19.63
N SER A 200 18.93 0.63 20.30
CA SER A 200 19.49 -0.60 19.76
C SER A 200 18.54 -1.27 18.76
N ARG A 201 19.10 -2.18 17.97
CA ARG A 201 18.31 -2.99 17.03
C ARG A 201 17.23 -3.82 17.74
N ASN A 202 17.53 -4.37 18.91
CA ASN A 202 16.56 -5.17 19.68
C ASN A 202 15.40 -4.31 20.17
N GLU A 203 15.68 -3.09 20.63
CA GLU A 203 14.65 -2.13 21.01
C GLU A 203 13.77 -1.74 19.83
N LEU A 204 14.36 -1.45 18.67
CA LEU A 204 13.58 -1.16 17.46
C LEU A 204 12.64 -2.32 17.12
N ILE A 205 13.14 -3.56 17.08
CA ILE A 205 12.34 -4.75 16.78
C ILE A 205 11.21 -4.92 17.81
N ALA A 206 11.49 -4.65 19.10
CA ALA A 206 10.49 -4.74 20.14
C ALA A 206 9.41 -3.65 20.02
N ILE A 207 9.80 -2.39 19.75
CA ILE A 207 8.87 -1.28 19.49
C ILE A 207 7.98 -1.61 18.26
N MET A 208 8.58 -2.02 17.15
CA MET A 208 7.84 -2.40 15.96
C MET A 208 6.89 -3.58 16.23
N GLY A 209 7.31 -4.54 17.05
CA GLY A 209 6.47 -5.64 17.48
C GLY A 209 5.26 -5.17 18.28
N ALA A 210 5.45 -4.24 19.21
CA ALA A 210 4.35 -3.64 19.97
C ALA A 210 3.36 -2.93 19.04
N LEU A 211 3.83 -2.12 18.10
CA LEU A 211 3.00 -1.39 17.12
C LEU A 211 2.10 -2.28 16.26
N VAL A 212 2.53 -3.51 15.99
CA VAL A 212 1.71 -4.50 15.27
C VAL A 212 0.97 -5.46 16.19
N GLY A 213 1.04 -5.25 17.52
CA GLY A 213 0.40 -6.09 18.55
C GLY A 213 1.00 -7.49 18.66
N GLY A 214 2.30 -7.60 18.47
CA GLY A 214 3.13 -8.80 18.56
C GLY A 214 3.48 -9.39 17.20
N TRP A 215 4.69 -9.88 17.09
CA TRP A 215 5.15 -10.63 15.91
C TRP A 215 4.48 -12.00 15.82
N PRO A 216 4.40 -12.63 14.63
CA PRO A 216 4.05 -14.04 14.53
C PRO A 216 5.01 -14.89 15.36
N GLU A 217 4.51 -15.86 16.13
CA GLU A 217 5.32 -16.72 17.02
C GLU A 217 6.43 -17.46 16.25
N THR A 218 6.12 -17.85 15.02
CA THR A 218 7.08 -18.45 14.09
C THR A 218 7.20 -17.59 12.85
N GLY A 219 8.34 -17.63 12.19
CA GLY A 219 8.57 -16.85 10.96
C GLY A 219 9.27 -15.50 11.20
N MET A 220 9.23 -14.97 12.40
CA MET A 220 10.05 -13.81 12.77
C MET A 220 11.50 -14.20 12.96
N SER A 221 12.42 -13.35 12.51
CA SER A 221 13.86 -13.46 12.70
C SER A 221 14.45 -12.06 12.81
N GLU A 222 15.41 -11.87 13.70
CA GLU A 222 16.15 -10.61 13.78
C GLU A 222 16.91 -10.28 12.48
N TYR A 223 17.20 -11.29 11.65
CA TYR A 223 17.85 -11.14 10.34
C TYR A 223 16.87 -11.08 9.16
N LEU A 224 15.57 -10.90 9.45
CA LEU A 224 14.54 -10.83 8.41
C LEU A 224 14.82 -9.67 7.45
N THR A 225 14.98 -10.01 6.18
CA THR A 225 15.15 -9.05 5.10
C THR A 225 13.91 -9.09 4.20
N VAL A 226 13.30 -7.95 4.01
CA VAL A 226 12.16 -7.80 3.11
C VAL A 226 12.66 -7.43 1.72
N ARG A 227 12.20 -8.16 0.71
CA ARG A 227 12.38 -7.83 -0.69
C ARG A 227 11.01 -7.55 -1.31
N LEU A 228 10.74 -6.32 -1.69
CA LEU A 228 9.51 -5.94 -2.38
C LEU A 228 9.72 -5.94 -3.88
N THR A 229 8.76 -6.50 -4.61
CA THR A 229 8.74 -6.43 -6.08
C THR A 229 7.36 -6.00 -6.52
N GLY A 230 7.28 -5.00 -7.39
CA GLY A 230 6.00 -4.48 -7.82
C GLY A 230 6.10 -3.53 -9.00
N ARG A 231 4.96 -2.88 -9.23
CA ARG A 231 4.84 -1.79 -10.20
C ARG A 231 4.05 -0.66 -9.57
N ILE A 232 4.52 0.55 -9.81
CA ILE A 232 3.81 1.78 -9.46
C ILE A 232 2.99 2.16 -10.70
N ASP A 233 1.67 2.28 -10.55
CA ASP A 233 0.80 2.57 -11.70
C ASP A 233 1.19 3.87 -12.39
N ARG A 234 1.49 4.92 -11.59
CA ARG A 234 1.97 6.19 -12.10
C ARG A 234 2.87 6.88 -11.09
N LEU A 235 4.10 7.18 -11.49
CA LEU A 235 5.02 8.05 -10.77
C LEU A 235 5.11 9.37 -11.52
N GLU A 236 4.91 10.48 -10.83
CA GLU A 236 5.04 11.84 -11.38
C GLU A 236 6.24 12.55 -10.75
N ARG A 237 7.03 13.17 -11.61
CA ARG A 237 8.03 14.16 -11.21
C ARG A 237 7.48 15.54 -11.51
N ARG A 238 7.47 16.38 -10.50
CA ARG A 238 6.88 17.71 -10.58
C ARG A 238 7.85 18.75 -10.05
N GLU A 239 7.78 19.93 -10.63
CA GLU A 239 8.57 21.09 -10.23
C GLU A 239 7.65 22.14 -9.63
N MET A 240 7.95 22.51 -8.39
CA MET A 240 7.24 23.58 -7.68
C MET A 240 7.69 24.95 -8.17
N ALA A 241 6.94 26.00 -7.83
CA ALA A 241 7.24 27.38 -8.24
C ALA A 241 8.60 27.89 -7.72
N ASP A 242 9.12 27.32 -6.65
CA ASP A 242 10.45 27.63 -6.09
C ASP A 242 11.58 26.79 -6.72
N GLY A 243 11.28 25.96 -7.72
CA GLY A 243 12.23 25.05 -8.38
C GLY A 243 12.46 23.73 -7.66
N THR A 244 11.80 23.50 -6.54
CA THR A 244 11.91 22.21 -5.80
C THR A 244 11.32 21.06 -6.62
N GLN A 245 12.09 19.99 -6.75
CA GLN A 245 11.61 18.78 -7.40
C GLN A 245 10.88 17.88 -6.40
N GLN A 246 9.73 17.38 -6.81
CA GLN A 246 8.88 16.51 -6.00
C GLN A 246 8.51 15.25 -6.77
N VAL A 247 8.24 14.18 -6.03
CA VAL A 247 7.71 12.92 -6.56
C VAL A 247 6.33 12.68 -5.97
N ARG A 248 5.41 12.29 -6.84
CA ARG A 248 4.05 11.91 -6.49
C ARG A 248 3.76 10.51 -6.98
N LEU A 249 3.19 9.68 -6.11
CA LEU A 249 2.77 8.32 -6.41
C LEU A 249 1.26 8.27 -6.55
N ILE A 250 0.79 7.66 -7.63
CA ILE A 250 -0.65 7.52 -7.90
C ILE A 250 -0.92 6.07 -8.25
N ASP A 251 -1.94 5.50 -7.59
CA ASP A 251 -2.48 4.18 -7.88
C ASP A 251 -3.92 4.32 -8.34
N TYR A 252 -4.22 3.80 -9.53
CA TYR A 252 -5.55 3.89 -10.13
C TYR A 252 -6.50 2.86 -9.52
N LYS A 253 -7.68 3.31 -9.11
CA LYS A 253 -8.72 2.44 -8.56
C LYS A 253 -10.03 2.58 -9.35
N THR A 254 -10.59 1.45 -9.77
CA THR A 254 -11.88 1.36 -10.47
C THR A 254 -12.99 0.78 -9.60
N GLY A 255 -12.66 0.38 -8.38
CA GLY A 255 -13.55 -0.24 -7.41
C GLY A 255 -14.27 0.76 -6.51
N VAL A 256 -14.69 0.28 -5.34
CA VAL A 256 -15.32 1.11 -4.29
C VAL A 256 -14.24 1.98 -3.64
N SER A 257 -14.55 3.26 -3.43
CA SER A 257 -13.64 4.14 -2.69
C SER A 257 -13.50 3.66 -1.25
N PRO A 258 -12.27 3.49 -0.75
CA PRO A 258 -12.07 3.18 0.66
C PRO A 258 -12.49 4.35 1.56
N THR A 259 -12.58 4.09 2.85
CA THR A 259 -12.73 5.14 3.86
C THR A 259 -11.46 5.99 3.91
N GLY A 260 -11.53 7.19 4.50
CA GLY A 260 -10.35 8.04 4.70
C GLY A 260 -9.24 7.33 5.50
N GLU A 261 -9.62 6.50 6.48
CA GLU A 261 -8.71 5.64 7.24
C GLU A 261 -8.03 4.59 6.34
N GLY A 262 -8.79 3.94 5.47
CA GLY A 262 -8.26 2.98 4.51
C GLY A 262 -7.30 3.61 3.52
N LEU A 263 -7.57 4.83 3.06
CA LEU A 263 -6.67 5.61 2.20
C LEU A 263 -5.34 5.93 2.90
N PHE A 264 -5.42 6.44 4.12
CA PHE A 264 -4.26 6.86 4.88
C PHE A 264 -3.36 5.67 5.26
N ASN A 265 -3.96 4.52 5.57
CA ASN A 265 -3.27 3.30 5.98
C ASN A 265 -3.04 2.29 4.84
N ASP A 266 -3.14 2.70 3.58
CA ASP A 266 -2.95 1.81 2.43
C ASP A 266 -1.50 1.29 2.35
N LEU A 267 -1.33 -0.01 2.50
CA LEU A 267 -0.01 -0.65 2.49
C LEU A 267 0.59 -0.80 1.09
N GLN A 268 -0.21 -0.73 0.05
CA GLN A 268 0.28 -0.74 -1.32
C GLN A 268 1.08 0.53 -1.59
N LEU A 269 0.55 1.69 -1.19
CA LEU A 269 1.25 2.97 -1.30
C LEU A 269 2.52 3.00 -0.44
N VAL A 270 2.49 2.43 0.77
CA VAL A 270 3.68 2.27 1.62
C VAL A 270 4.77 1.45 0.92
N CYS A 271 4.39 0.33 0.29
CA CYS A 271 5.34 -0.49 -0.47
C CYS A 271 5.94 0.27 -1.66
N TYR A 272 5.18 1.15 -2.31
CA TYR A 272 5.69 2.00 -3.38
C TYR A 272 6.73 3.00 -2.87
N GLN A 273 6.46 3.64 -1.73
CA GLN A 273 7.43 4.53 -1.09
C GLN A 273 8.72 3.79 -0.72
N LEU A 274 8.61 2.63 -0.05
CA LEU A 274 9.76 1.78 0.27
C LEU A 274 10.51 1.31 -0.99
N GLY A 275 9.78 1.10 -2.10
CA GLY A 275 10.33 0.79 -3.41
C GLY A 275 11.28 1.85 -3.96
N LEU A 276 10.97 3.11 -3.70
CA LEU A 276 11.77 4.26 -4.14
C LEU A 276 12.90 4.60 -3.15
N VAL A 277 12.72 4.31 -1.87
CA VAL A 277 13.72 4.62 -0.83
C VAL A 277 14.85 3.58 -0.80
N PHE A 278 14.52 2.29 -0.95
CA PHE A 278 15.49 1.18 -0.84
C PHE A 278 15.60 0.37 -2.14
N PRO A 279 15.86 0.99 -3.30
CA PRO A 279 15.97 0.23 -4.56
C PRO A 279 17.15 -0.74 -4.49
N GLU A 280 16.90 -2.05 -4.72
CA GLU A 280 17.90 -3.11 -4.59
C GLU A 280 19.12 -2.86 -5.51
N GLU A 281 18.87 -2.29 -6.68
CA GLU A 281 19.90 -2.00 -7.68
C GLU A 281 20.88 -0.89 -7.27
N SER A 282 20.46 0.02 -6.37
CA SER A 282 21.36 1.10 -5.93
C SER A 282 22.47 0.62 -5.01
N GLY A 283 22.25 -0.49 -4.30
CA GLY A 283 23.13 -0.98 -3.26
C GLY A 283 23.25 -0.08 -2.03
N MET A 284 22.52 1.05 -2.01
CA MET A 284 22.49 1.95 -0.86
C MET A 284 21.65 1.35 0.26
N ARG A 285 22.04 1.62 1.52
CA ARG A 285 21.41 1.06 2.71
C ARG A 285 21.23 2.14 3.78
N GLY A 286 20.32 1.88 4.73
CA GLY A 286 20.11 2.69 5.92
C GLY A 286 19.93 4.18 5.66
N ALA A 287 20.53 5.01 6.50
CA ALA A 287 20.47 6.46 6.39
C ALA A 287 20.94 7.00 5.03
N GLN A 288 21.90 6.32 4.38
CA GLN A 288 22.36 6.73 3.05
C GLN A 288 21.27 6.55 1.99
N ALA A 289 20.53 5.44 2.02
CA ALA A 289 19.41 5.21 1.11
C ALA A 289 18.31 6.26 1.32
N VAL A 290 17.97 6.53 2.58
CA VAL A 290 16.95 7.52 2.95
C VAL A 290 17.36 8.94 2.53
N ALA A 291 18.61 9.33 2.74
CA ALA A 291 19.11 10.65 2.36
C ALA A 291 19.16 10.88 0.83
N ASN A 292 19.31 9.82 0.04
CA ASN A 292 19.32 9.89 -1.42
C ASN A 292 17.95 9.57 -2.05
N ALA A 293 16.94 9.29 -1.23
CA ALA A 293 15.60 9.02 -1.73
C ALA A 293 15.01 10.26 -2.43
N PRO A 294 14.16 10.07 -3.44
CA PRO A 294 13.46 11.19 -4.04
C PRO A 294 12.54 11.86 -3.00
N ASN A 295 12.32 13.16 -3.14
CA ASN A 295 11.40 13.90 -2.29
C ASN A 295 9.95 13.47 -2.59
N ILE A 296 9.48 12.44 -1.90
CA ILE A 296 8.11 11.92 -2.03
C ILE A 296 7.21 12.81 -1.19
N THR A 297 6.37 13.59 -1.82
CA THR A 297 5.47 14.52 -1.12
C THR A 297 4.08 13.95 -0.95
N GLN A 298 3.65 13.07 -1.86
CA GLN A 298 2.29 12.57 -1.88
C GLN A 298 2.22 11.17 -2.45
N SER A 299 1.44 10.32 -1.77
CA SER A 299 1.01 9.03 -2.29
C SER A 299 -0.51 8.96 -2.22
N ALA A 300 -1.17 8.73 -3.34
CA ALA A 300 -2.62 8.86 -3.45
C ALA A 300 -3.28 7.73 -4.24
N LEU A 301 -4.50 7.38 -3.86
CA LEU A 301 -5.38 6.53 -4.64
C LEU A 301 -6.24 7.41 -5.57
N PHE A 302 -6.30 7.06 -6.84
CA PHE A 302 -7.14 7.75 -7.82
C PHE A 302 -8.34 6.90 -8.22
N HIS A 303 -9.48 7.17 -7.61
CA HIS A 303 -10.76 6.50 -7.92
C HIS A 303 -11.38 7.05 -9.20
N VAL A 304 -10.82 6.66 -10.33
CA VAL A 304 -11.16 7.18 -11.67
C VAL A 304 -12.62 6.99 -12.06
N ALA A 305 -13.31 6.00 -11.51
CA ALA A 305 -14.73 5.78 -11.79
C ALA A 305 -15.66 6.83 -11.13
N LYS A 306 -15.14 7.72 -10.27
CA LYS A 306 -15.97 8.66 -9.48
C LYS A 306 -15.40 10.07 -9.41
N HIS A 307 -14.12 10.24 -9.57
CA HIS A 307 -13.44 11.49 -9.34
C HIS A 307 -12.50 11.80 -10.50
N ALA A 308 -12.37 13.08 -10.81
CA ALA A 308 -11.46 13.58 -11.84
C ALA A 308 -10.03 13.84 -11.30
N TYR A 309 -9.80 13.59 -10.02
CA TYR A 309 -8.51 13.82 -9.37
C TYR A 309 -8.21 12.69 -8.39
N PRO A 310 -6.93 12.38 -8.14
CA PRO A 310 -6.56 11.57 -6.99
C PRO A 310 -7.06 12.19 -5.68
N ALA A 311 -7.26 11.36 -4.65
CA ALA A 311 -7.55 11.92 -3.33
C ALA A 311 -6.52 13.01 -2.98
N PRO A 312 -6.95 14.07 -2.33
CA PRO A 312 -8.18 14.31 -1.59
C PRO A 312 -9.33 14.78 -2.46
N TYR A 313 -10.56 14.62 -1.96
CA TYR A 313 -11.78 15.02 -2.62
C TYR A 313 -12.53 16.03 -1.77
N GLY A 314 -13.03 17.12 -2.38
CA GLY A 314 -13.90 18.08 -1.72
C GLY A 314 -13.19 19.20 -0.96
N ASP A 315 -13.81 19.70 0.09
CA ASP A 315 -13.52 21.00 0.71
C ASP A 315 -12.49 20.95 1.85
N THR A 316 -11.91 19.80 2.14
CA THR A 316 -11.03 19.62 3.29
C THR A 316 -9.56 19.70 2.91
N ALA A 317 -8.72 19.95 3.90
CA ALA A 317 -7.28 20.08 3.68
C ALA A 317 -6.71 18.91 2.90
N ALA A 318 -6.06 19.22 1.81
CA ALA A 318 -5.61 18.26 0.81
C ALA A 318 -4.67 17.21 1.38
N GLU A 319 -3.81 17.61 2.28
CA GLU A 319 -2.77 16.76 2.88
C GLU A 319 -3.37 15.63 3.74
N SER A 320 -4.57 15.83 4.28
CA SER A 320 -5.19 14.85 5.17
C SER A 320 -5.73 13.60 4.47
N HIS A 321 -5.79 13.60 3.12
CA HIS A 321 -6.33 12.47 2.35
C HIS A 321 -5.28 11.62 1.66
N MET A 322 -4.07 12.10 1.64
CA MET A 322 -2.95 11.42 1.01
C MET A 322 -2.05 10.85 2.07
N GLN A 323 -1.41 9.75 1.74
CA GLN A 323 -0.30 9.32 2.56
C GLN A 323 0.83 10.33 2.45
N GLN A 324 1.33 10.74 3.60
CA GLN A 324 2.55 11.49 3.70
C GLN A 324 3.76 10.60 3.44
N ALA A 325 4.93 11.22 3.23
CA ALA A 325 6.16 10.48 3.11
C ALA A 325 6.48 9.71 4.41
N LEU A 326 6.97 8.48 4.27
CA LEU A 326 7.49 7.69 5.40
C LEU A 326 8.78 8.29 5.95
N PHE A 327 9.58 8.90 5.09
CA PHE A 327 10.88 9.47 5.39
C PHE A 327 10.96 10.91 4.92
N ALA A 328 11.68 11.72 5.66
CA ALA A 328 11.99 13.10 5.32
C ALA A 328 13.36 13.48 5.88
N ASN A 329 14.09 14.31 5.17
CA ASN A 329 15.38 14.86 5.62
C ASN A 329 16.41 13.80 6.06
N GLY A 330 16.41 12.63 5.46
CA GLY A 330 17.36 11.55 5.76
C GLY A 330 16.99 10.67 6.97
N SER A 331 15.81 10.86 7.56
CA SER A 331 15.32 10.10 8.73
C SER A 331 13.88 9.64 8.51
N LEU A 332 13.28 8.98 9.50
CA LEU A 332 11.82 8.86 9.58
C LEU A 332 11.20 10.26 9.55
N ASN A 333 10.01 10.37 8.97
CA ASN A 333 9.34 11.66 8.85
C ASN A 333 8.90 12.21 10.22
N THR A 334 9.57 13.23 10.72
CA THR A 334 9.25 13.90 11.98
C THR A 334 8.28 15.08 11.82
N GLY A 335 7.73 15.27 10.62
CA GLY A 335 6.69 16.27 10.38
C GLY A 335 5.45 16.04 11.24
N GLU A 336 4.60 17.07 11.37
CA GLU A 336 3.36 16.98 12.14
C GLU A 336 2.46 15.86 11.62
N PHE A 337 1.85 15.09 12.53
CA PHE A 337 0.85 14.08 12.19
C PHE A 337 -0.46 14.77 11.74
N ILE A 338 -0.80 14.63 10.45
CA ILE A 338 -1.85 15.44 9.80
C ILE A 338 -3.17 14.68 9.51
N PRO A 339 -3.47 13.46 9.97
CA PRO A 339 -4.75 12.83 9.66
C PRO A 339 -5.96 13.44 10.38
N ARG A 340 -5.77 14.52 11.12
CA ARG A 340 -6.75 15.14 12.03
C ARG A 340 -8.07 15.56 11.39
N TYR A 341 -8.12 15.83 10.09
CA TYR A 341 -9.35 16.28 9.42
C TYR A 341 -10.27 15.13 9.02
N TYR A 342 -9.69 14.04 8.60
CA TYR A 342 -10.43 12.89 8.13
C TYR A 342 -10.80 12.00 9.22
N VAL A 343 -10.01 12.08 10.23
CA VAL A 343 -9.84 10.98 11.09
C VAL A 343 -9.62 11.50 12.50
N LYS A 344 -10.50 12.42 12.91
CA LYS A 344 -10.60 12.68 14.36
C LYS A 344 -10.69 11.36 15.13
N LYS A 345 -11.26 10.35 14.50
CA LYS A 345 -11.33 9.00 15.05
C LYS A 345 -10.01 8.25 14.89
N LEU A 346 -9.34 8.32 13.76
CA LEU A 346 -8.02 7.67 13.56
C LEU A 346 -6.95 8.33 14.43
N ASP A 347 -6.94 9.66 14.48
CA ASP A 347 -6.06 10.42 15.34
C ASP A 347 -6.26 10.02 16.80
N LYS A 348 -7.51 10.00 17.25
CA LYS A 348 -7.87 9.57 18.61
C LYS A 348 -7.55 8.10 18.85
N ASP A 349 -8.02 7.19 18.00
CA ASP A 349 -7.84 5.75 18.18
C ASP A 349 -6.34 5.37 18.08
N PHE A 350 -5.56 6.08 17.27
CA PHE A 350 -4.12 5.88 17.16
C PHE A 350 -3.39 6.35 18.43
N HIS A 351 -3.72 7.54 18.93
CA HIS A 351 -3.12 8.07 20.16
C HIS A 351 -3.58 7.28 21.39
N ASP A 352 -4.87 7.01 21.55
CA ASP A 352 -5.39 6.19 22.65
C ASP A 352 -4.76 4.77 22.63
N GLY A 353 -4.58 4.20 21.43
CA GLY A 353 -3.93 2.90 21.26
C GLY A 353 -2.46 2.89 21.72
N LEU A 354 -1.72 3.98 21.51
CA LEU A 354 -0.35 4.14 21.98
C LEU A 354 -0.29 4.34 23.49
N ASP A 355 -1.19 5.12 24.07
CA ASP A 355 -1.24 5.38 25.51
C ASP A 355 -1.59 4.12 26.32
N ASP A 356 -2.34 3.19 25.74
CA ASP A 356 -2.68 1.89 26.34
C ASP A 356 -1.59 0.82 26.17
N MET A 357 -0.51 1.09 25.42
CA MET A 357 0.56 0.13 25.18
C MET A 357 1.52 0.06 26.38
N LEU A 358 1.83 -1.16 26.77
CA LEU A 358 2.87 -1.40 27.77
C LEU A 358 4.25 -1.40 27.09
N PRO A 359 5.29 -0.87 27.76
CA PRO A 359 6.65 -0.93 27.25
C PRO A 359 7.09 -2.40 27.06
N PRO A 360 7.68 -2.73 25.90
CA PRO A 360 8.32 -4.04 25.73
C PRO A 360 9.47 -4.23 26.71
N LEU A 361 9.71 -5.47 27.13
CA LEU A 361 10.77 -5.79 28.12
C LEU A 361 12.17 -5.42 27.64
N GLU A 362 12.38 -5.41 26.33
CA GLU A 362 13.65 -5.10 25.69
C GLU A 362 13.94 -3.59 25.61
N VAL A 363 12.94 -2.74 25.90
CA VAL A 363 13.02 -1.28 25.75
C VAL A 363 13.12 -0.64 27.12
N SER A 364 14.09 0.26 27.31
CA SER A 364 14.18 1.03 28.55
C SER A 364 13.00 1.99 28.70
N ASP A 365 12.60 2.29 29.92
CA ASP A 365 11.54 3.26 30.22
C ASP A 365 11.84 4.63 29.61
N GLU A 366 13.10 5.04 29.55
CA GLU A 366 13.54 6.29 28.94
C GLU A 366 13.26 6.29 27.42
N HIS A 367 13.74 5.28 26.70
CA HIS A 367 13.55 5.17 25.26
C HIS A 367 12.06 4.97 24.90
N TRP A 368 11.30 4.25 25.73
CA TRP A 368 9.86 4.09 25.51
C TRP A 368 9.11 5.41 25.67
N ASN A 369 9.40 6.19 26.72
CA ASN A 369 8.79 7.49 26.92
C ASN A 369 9.16 8.49 25.81
N GLU A 370 10.40 8.44 25.32
CA GLU A 370 10.83 9.24 24.18
C GLU A 370 10.08 8.86 22.91
N PHE A 371 9.96 7.55 22.63
CA PHE A 371 9.18 7.06 21.51
C PHE A 371 7.70 7.52 21.60
N LEU A 372 7.07 7.42 22.76
CA LEU A 372 5.70 7.93 22.97
C LEU A 372 5.62 9.45 22.79
N GLY A 373 6.68 10.19 23.08
CA GLY A 373 6.79 11.62 22.83
C GLY A 373 6.71 12.00 21.33
N LEU A 374 7.03 11.08 20.43
CA LEU A 374 6.95 11.27 18.98
C LEU A 374 5.53 11.11 18.41
N ARG A 375 4.53 10.74 19.22
CA ARG A 375 3.16 10.42 18.77
C ARG A 375 2.46 11.54 17.99
N GLY A 376 2.85 12.79 18.20
CA GLY A 376 2.34 13.94 17.42
C GLY A 376 3.00 14.13 16.05
N THR A 377 3.93 13.26 15.69
CA THR A 377 4.65 13.30 14.42
C THR A 377 4.30 12.13 13.52
N MET A 378 4.66 12.25 12.26
CA MET A 378 4.51 11.17 11.29
C MET A 378 5.44 9.97 11.60
N ALA A 379 6.50 10.14 12.42
CA ALA A 379 7.50 9.09 12.67
C ALA A 379 6.88 7.81 13.25
N VAL A 380 5.97 7.94 14.23
CA VAL A 380 5.29 6.77 14.82
C VAL A 380 4.37 6.07 13.80
N TRP A 381 3.64 6.85 13.00
CA TRP A 381 2.83 6.29 11.93
C TRP A 381 3.70 5.59 10.87
N SER A 382 4.79 6.23 10.43
CA SER A 382 5.73 5.67 9.46
C SER A 382 6.31 4.35 9.96
N LEU A 383 6.78 4.31 11.20
CA LEU A 383 7.32 3.10 11.82
C LEU A 383 6.24 2.00 11.94
N THR A 384 5.00 2.38 12.27
CA THR A 384 3.86 1.45 12.31
C THR A 384 3.59 0.82 10.94
N MET A 385 3.59 1.62 9.88
CA MET A 385 3.34 1.13 8.53
C MET A 385 4.48 0.21 8.04
N ILE A 386 5.72 0.57 8.33
CA ILE A 386 6.89 -0.27 8.04
C ILE A 386 6.83 -1.58 8.85
N ALA A 387 6.45 -1.51 10.13
CA ALA A 387 6.28 -2.69 10.97
C ALA A 387 5.23 -3.67 10.41
N ARG A 388 4.14 -3.17 9.81
CA ARG A 388 3.14 -4.00 9.12
C ARG A 388 3.72 -4.74 7.92
N VAL A 389 4.65 -4.14 7.18
CA VAL A 389 5.36 -4.80 6.07
C VAL A 389 6.25 -5.93 6.60
N PHE A 390 7.00 -5.71 7.67
CA PHE A 390 7.79 -6.75 8.33
C PHE A 390 6.91 -7.86 8.92
N TYR A 391 5.77 -7.49 9.53
CA TYR A 391 4.78 -8.46 10.01
C TYR A 391 4.28 -9.36 8.87
N ALA A 392 3.93 -8.78 7.72
CA ALA A 392 3.50 -9.53 6.56
C ALA A 392 4.60 -10.49 6.08
N ALA A 393 5.85 -10.04 6.05
CA ALA A 393 6.98 -10.90 5.69
C ALA A 393 7.17 -12.06 6.68
N ALA A 394 7.13 -11.80 7.98
CA ALA A 394 7.20 -12.83 9.00
C ALA A 394 6.03 -13.81 8.92
N ALA A 395 4.80 -13.31 8.75
CA ALA A 395 3.60 -14.13 8.63
C ALA A 395 3.61 -15.03 7.39
N SER A 396 4.17 -14.56 6.27
CA SER A 396 4.23 -15.33 5.02
C SER A 396 5.09 -16.60 5.11
N ARG A 397 6.05 -16.63 6.03
CA ARG A 397 6.98 -17.74 6.27
C ARG A 397 6.71 -18.50 7.57
N ALA A 398 5.72 -18.06 8.34
CA ALA A 398 5.37 -18.72 9.60
C ALA A 398 4.86 -20.16 9.38
N ASN A 399 5.26 -21.08 10.25
CA ASN A 399 4.77 -22.46 10.25
C ASN A 399 3.42 -22.58 10.95
N GLU A 400 3.14 -21.69 11.89
CA GLU A 400 1.87 -21.57 12.61
C GLU A 400 1.28 -20.20 12.32
N ILE A 401 0.06 -20.20 11.78
CA ILE A 401 -0.61 -18.98 11.34
C ILE A 401 -1.86 -18.78 12.19
N THR A 402 -1.90 -17.68 12.90
CA THR A 402 -3.06 -17.25 13.67
C THR A 402 -3.98 -16.40 12.82
N ALA A 403 -5.27 -16.70 12.82
CA ALA A 403 -6.27 -15.84 12.20
C ALA A 403 -6.35 -14.52 12.97
N ARG A 404 -5.97 -13.43 12.29
CA ARG A 404 -5.92 -12.08 12.86
C ARG A 404 -6.47 -11.08 11.85
N PRO A 405 -7.80 -11.19 11.56
CA PRO A 405 -8.41 -10.33 10.57
C PRO A 405 -8.52 -8.88 11.08
N THR A 406 -8.31 -7.92 10.18
CA THR A 406 -8.71 -6.53 10.45
C THR A 406 -10.23 -6.43 10.49
N ALA A 407 -10.77 -5.41 11.15
CA ALA A 407 -12.23 -5.18 11.23
C ALA A 407 -12.86 -5.00 9.84
N GLU A 408 -12.14 -4.41 8.90
CA GLU A 408 -12.59 -4.25 7.53
C GLU A 408 -12.59 -5.59 6.78
N HIS A 409 -11.54 -6.40 6.94
CA HIS A 409 -11.48 -7.72 6.32
C HIS A 409 -12.65 -8.61 6.73
N VAL A 410 -13.05 -8.59 8.00
CA VAL A 410 -14.19 -9.42 8.49
C VAL A 410 -15.47 -9.15 7.70
N LYS A 411 -15.72 -7.88 7.31
CA LYS A 411 -16.92 -7.50 6.54
C LYS A 411 -16.95 -8.10 5.14
N TYR A 412 -15.78 -8.36 4.55
CA TYR A 412 -15.64 -8.80 3.16
C TYR A 412 -14.96 -10.16 3.01
N CYS A 413 -14.71 -10.86 4.12
CA CYS A 413 -14.07 -12.16 4.11
C CYS A 413 -14.88 -13.18 3.30
N ARG A 414 -14.27 -13.75 2.27
CA ARG A 414 -14.89 -14.76 1.43
C ARG A 414 -14.78 -16.18 2.01
N ASN A 415 -13.95 -16.33 3.03
CA ASN A 415 -13.66 -17.62 3.67
C ASN A 415 -14.41 -17.74 5.01
N THR A 416 -15.55 -17.07 5.19
CA THR A 416 -16.32 -17.07 6.43
C THR A 416 -16.77 -18.46 6.88
N THR A 417 -16.93 -19.40 5.94
CA THR A 417 -17.32 -20.79 6.25
C THR A 417 -16.17 -21.64 6.79
N ILE A 418 -14.92 -21.25 6.56
CA ILE A 418 -13.73 -22.04 6.94
C ILE A 418 -12.76 -21.29 7.85
N CYS A 419 -12.82 -19.96 7.88
CA CYS A 419 -12.01 -19.13 8.76
C CYS A 419 -12.69 -18.98 10.12
N PRO A 420 -12.15 -19.56 11.21
CA PRO A 420 -12.81 -19.53 12.52
C PRO A 420 -12.93 -18.12 13.09
N ALA A 421 -12.07 -17.19 12.69
CA ALA A 421 -12.14 -15.81 13.16
C ALA A 421 -13.22 -14.99 12.45
N CYS A 422 -13.52 -15.29 11.18
CA CYS A 422 -14.55 -14.61 10.41
C CYS A 422 -15.92 -15.29 10.50
N ALA A 423 -15.96 -16.55 10.94
CA ALA A 423 -17.19 -17.31 11.18
C ALA A 423 -17.88 -16.93 12.51
N GLY A 424 -17.35 -15.99 13.28
CA GLY A 424 -17.77 -15.68 14.65
C GLY A 424 -19.23 -15.26 14.82
N GLU A 425 -19.91 -14.78 13.76
CA GLU A 425 -21.35 -14.52 13.75
C GLU A 425 -22.18 -15.70 13.25
N GLN A 426 -21.52 -16.77 12.75
CA GLN A 426 -22.16 -18.01 12.28
C GLN A 426 -21.93 -19.17 13.24
N ASN A 427 -21.80 -18.91 14.52
CA ASN A 427 -21.60 -19.92 15.60
C ASN A 427 -22.62 -21.04 15.63
N THR A 428 -23.71 -20.92 14.88
CA THR A 428 -24.73 -21.97 14.74
C THR A 428 -24.22 -23.25 14.08
N VAL A 429 -23.09 -23.23 13.38
CA VAL A 429 -22.55 -24.44 12.73
C VAL A 429 -21.82 -25.35 13.73
N PHE A 430 -21.17 -24.78 14.75
CA PHE A 430 -20.49 -25.57 15.79
C PHE A 430 -21.44 -26.01 16.92
N GLU A 431 -22.45 -25.20 17.25
CA GLU A 431 -23.46 -25.56 18.27
C GLU A 431 -24.43 -26.67 17.80
N ARG A 432 -24.64 -26.84 16.50
CA ARG A 432 -25.52 -27.88 15.95
C ARG A 432 -24.96 -29.31 16.02
N ARG A 433 -23.71 -29.52 16.46
CA ARG A 433 -23.11 -30.85 16.61
C ARG A 433 -23.24 -31.42 18.03
N THR A 434 -23.82 -30.70 18.94
CA THR A 434 -24.03 -31.14 20.34
C THR A 434 -25.47 -31.48 20.68
N ALA A 435 -26.34 -31.65 19.67
CA ALA A 435 -27.70 -32.16 19.86
C ALA A 435 -27.83 -33.59 19.31
#